data_2ed58129e3bffb6fa44fc65a46bac41d
#
_entry.id   2ed58129e3bffb6fa44fc65a46bac41d
#
_cell.length_a   1.000
_cell.length_b   1.000
_cell.length_c   1.000
_cell.angle_alpha   90.00
_cell.angle_beta   90.00
_cell.angle_gamma   90.00
#
_symmetry.space_group_name_H-M   'P 1'
#
loop_
_entity.id
_entity.type
_entity.pdbx_description
1 polymer ?
#
loop_
_entity_poly.entity_id
_entity_poly.type
_entity_poly.pdbx_seq_one_letter_code
_entity_poly.pdbx_strand_id
1 'polypeptide(L)'
;MGETVSVPGGWIGFPAHRHDYERPGKECVLDEIFSFQMTSTEDGPGRGGVMQHGYDLTDENKKIWDEVNVIEENNTAVALPGTRAYLLWGLAGDTKKYKVQFDERYSWLEGCLY
;
A
#
# COMPACT_ATOMS: atom_id res chain seq x y z
N MET A 1 1.99 -0.49 -13.88
CA MET A 1 0.73 -1.15 -13.47
C MET A 1 1.06 -2.58 -13.10
N GLY A 2 0.49 -3.08 -12.03
CA GLY A 2 0.71 -4.43 -11.56
C GLY A 2 -0.45 -4.96 -10.74
N GLU A 3 -0.34 -6.22 -10.35
CA GLU A 3 -1.34 -6.97 -9.60
C GLU A 3 -0.70 -7.59 -8.36
N THR A 4 -1.42 -7.58 -7.28
CA THR A 4 -1.00 -8.21 -6.02
C THR A 4 -2.16 -8.97 -5.41
N VAL A 5 -1.91 -10.17 -4.92
CA VAL A 5 -2.90 -10.97 -4.20
C VAL A 5 -2.37 -11.24 -2.79
N SER A 6 -3.14 -10.83 -1.78
CA SER A 6 -2.78 -11.13 -0.39
C SER A 6 -3.12 -12.58 -0.01
N VAL A 7 -2.40 -13.10 0.97
CA VAL A 7 -2.94 -14.21 1.78
C VAL A 7 -4.08 -13.69 2.67
N PRO A 8 -4.98 -14.52 3.17
CA PRO A 8 -6.01 -14.06 4.11
C PRO A 8 -5.41 -13.37 5.33
N GLY A 9 -5.84 -12.13 5.60
CA GLY A 9 -5.27 -11.31 6.66
C GLY A 9 -3.88 -10.76 6.39
N GLY A 10 -3.36 -10.90 5.17
CA GLY A 10 -2.01 -10.50 4.82
C GLY A 10 -1.88 -9.01 4.47
N TRP A 11 -0.67 -8.50 4.64
CA TRP A 11 -0.29 -7.14 4.23
C TRP A 11 -0.04 -7.05 2.74
N ILE A 12 -0.28 -5.85 2.19
CA ILE A 12 -0.06 -5.48 0.79
C ILE A 12 0.74 -4.19 0.77
N GLY A 13 1.79 -4.13 -0.07
CA GLY A 13 2.62 -2.93 -0.16
C GLY A 13 3.47 -2.68 1.09
N PHE A 14 3.90 -3.75 1.75
CA PHE A 14 4.79 -3.64 2.90
C PHE A 14 6.23 -4.01 2.51
N PRO A 15 7.30 -3.33 2.98
CA PRO A 15 7.27 -2.19 3.90
C PRO A 15 6.54 -0.96 3.35
N ALA A 16 5.95 -0.18 4.25
CA ALA A 16 5.34 1.08 3.88
C ALA A 16 6.37 1.97 3.17
N HIS A 17 5.96 2.65 2.12
CA HIS A 17 6.83 3.46 1.27
C HIS A 17 6.06 4.64 0.71
N ARG A 18 6.79 5.59 0.18
CA ARG A 18 6.25 6.76 -0.50
C ARG A 18 6.98 7.03 -1.80
N HIS A 19 6.38 7.86 -2.64
CA HIS A 19 6.93 8.36 -3.90
C HIS A 19 6.40 9.77 -4.21
N ASP A 20 6.54 10.67 -3.23
CA ASP A 20 5.91 12.00 -3.24
C ASP A 20 6.88 13.11 -3.63
N TYR A 21 8.17 12.83 -3.63
CA TYR A 21 9.20 13.84 -3.87
C TYR A 21 10.17 13.41 -4.97
N GLU A 22 10.60 14.40 -5.77
CA GLU A 22 11.68 14.16 -6.71
C GLU A 22 13.04 14.27 -5.99
N ARG A 23 13.63 13.11 -5.70
CA ARG A 23 14.94 12.97 -5.05
C ARG A 23 15.84 12.09 -5.90
N PRO A 24 16.78 12.66 -6.68
CA PRO A 24 17.62 11.88 -7.60
C PRO A 24 18.28 10.67 -6.94
N GLY A 25 18.05 9.50 -7.51
CA GLY A 25 18.59 8.24 -7.02
C GLY A 25 17.85 7.58 -5.86
N LYS A 26 16.93 8.29 -5.20
CA LYS A 26 16.21 7.80 -4.01
C LYS A 26 14.72 7.63 -4.25
N GLU A 27 14.07 8.65 -4.77
CA GLU A 27 12.61 8.73 -4.86
C GLU A 27 12.22 9.51 -6.11
N CYS A 28 11.10 9.19 -6.73
CA CYS A 28 10.51 9.97 -7.81
C CYS A 28 9.01 10.18 -7.54
N VAL A 29 8.47 11.28 -8.04
CA VAL A 29 7.04 11.57 -7.92
C VAL A 29 6.25 10.65 -8.83
N LEU A 30 5.30 9.93 -8.26
CA LEU A 30 4.39 9.05 -8.97
C LEU A 30 2.99 9.19 -8.39
N ASP A 31 2.02 9.48 -9.24
CA ASP A 31 0.62 9.33 -8.88
C ASP A 31 0.27 7.85 -8.86
N GLU A 32 -0.46 7.40 -7.85
CA GLU A 32 -0.85 6.02 -7.71
C GLU A 32 -2.36 5.86 -7.57
N ILE A 33 -2.90 4.86 -8.23
CA ILE A 33 -4.30 4.45 -8.08
C ILE A 33 -4.39 2.99 -7.72
N PHE A 34 -5.36 2.67 -6.88
CA PHE A 34 -5.67 1.32 -6.46
C PHE A 34 -7.10 0.93 -6.81
N SER A 35 -7.28 -0.33 -7.23
CA SER A 35 -8.57 -0.97 -7.33
C SER A 35 -8.53 -2.27 -6.53
N PHE A 36 -9.36 -2.35 -5.50
CA PHE A 36 -9.44 -3.52 -4.62
C PHE A 36 -10.61 -4.41 -5.00
N GLN A 37 -10.36 -5.72 -5.04
CA GLN A 37 -11.39 -6.76 -5.05
C GLN A 37 -11.12 -7.70 -3.89
N MET A 38 -12.18 -8.12 -3.20
CA MET A 38 -12.06 -8.91 -1.99
C MET A 38 -12.92 -10.14 -2.03
N THR A 39 -12.38 -11.24 -1.53
CA THR A 39 -13.14 -12.48 -1.30
C THR A 39 -13.02 -12.87 0.15
N SER A 40 -14.13 -13.22 0.78
CA SER A 40 -14.12 -13.84 2.11
C SER A 40 -13.80 -15.34 2.00
N THR A 41 -13.10 -15.86 2.99
CA THR A 41 -12.91 -17.30 3.14
C THR A 41 -14.14 -17.99 3.75
N GLU A 42 -15.09 -17.20 4.26
CA GLU A 42 -16.38 -17.70 4.78
C GLU A 42 -17.51 -17.39 3.79
N ASP A 43 -18.45 -18.33 3.69
CA ASP A 43 -19.63 -18.16 2.85
C ASP A 43 -20.52 -17.02 3.41
N GLY A 44 -20.72 -15.99 2.62
CA GLY A 44 -21.62 -14.89 2.94
C GLY A 44 -21.24 -13.57 2.28
N PRO A 45 -22.23 -12.82 1.75
CA PRO A 45 -21.97 -11.52 1.15
C PRO A 45 -21.56 -10.50 2.21
N GLY A 46 -20.53 -9.70 1.91
CA GLY A 46 -20.21 -8.48 2.65
C GLY A 46 -19.33 -8.63 3.88
N ARG A 47 -18.54 -9.70 4.00
CA ARG A 47 -17.65 -9.92 5.16
C ARG A 47 -16.16 -9.71 4.89
N GLY A 48 -15.77 -9.31 3.71
CA GLY A 48 -14.40 -9.00 3.38
C GLY A 48 -14.09 -7.52 3.53
N GLY A 49 -12.85 -7.18 3.81
CA GLY A 49 -12.40 -5.79 3.89
C GLY A 49 -10.89 -5.66 3.75
N VAL A 50 -10.49 -4.45 3.39
CA VAL A 50 -9.09 -4.01 3.38
C VAL A 50 -9.02 -2.72 4.18
N MET A 51 -8.01 -2.61 5.01
CA MET A 51 -7.69 -1.39 5.71
C MET A 51 -6.40 -0.82 5.12
N GLN A 52 -6.43 0.45 4.75
CA GLN A 52 -5.26 1.19 4.32
C GLN A 52 -4.77 2.08 5.45
N HIS A 53 -3.47 2.11 5.65
CA HIS A 53 -2.82 2.96 6.63
C HIS A 53 -1.84 3.90 5.94
N GLY A 54 -2.08 5.19 6.09
CA GLY A 54 -1.17 6.24 5.67
C GLY A 54 -0.67 7.02 6.89
N TYR A 55 0.57 7.47 6.84
CA TYR A 55 1.18 8.27 7.91
C TYR A 55 2.33 9.13 7.40
N ASP A 56 2.48 10.31 8.02
CA ASP A 56 3.61 11.19 7.80
C ASP A 56 4.68 10.94 8.88
N LEU A 57 5.93 10.76 8.46
CA LEU A 57 7.05 10.60 9.41
C LEU A 57 7.47 11.92 10.06
N THR A 58 7.07 13.05 9.48
CA THR A 58 7.38 14.39 10.01
C THR A 58 6.31 14.93 10.96
N ASP A 59 5.11 14.36 10.91
CA ASP A 59 4.00 14.73 11.79
C ASP A 59 3.30 13.48 12.34
N GLU A 60 3.65 13.10 13.56
CA GLU A 60 3.07 11.93 14.24
C GLU A 60 1.54 12.01 14.45
N ASN A 61 0.94 13.19 14.31
CA ASN A 61 -0.50 13.39 14.45
C ASN A 61 -1.25 13.14 13.13
N LYS A 62 -0.55 13.12 12.01
CA LYS A 62 -1.11 12.74 10.72
C LYS A 62 -1.05 11.23 10.52
N LYS A 63 -1.94 10.54 11.17
CA LYS A 63 -2.20 9.12 10.93
C LYS A 63 -3.61 8.98 10.42
N ILE A 64 -3.75 8.52 9.20
CA ILE A 64 -5.04 8.29 8.58
C ILE A 64 -5.24 6.79 8.44
N TRP A 65 -6.30 6.29 9.03
CA TRP A 65 -6.84 4.98 8.77
C TRP A 65 -8.10 5.17 7.93
N ASP A 66 -8.04 4.85 6.65
CA ASP A 66 -9.18 5.03 5.78
C ASP A 66 -9.51 3.76 4.99
N GLU A 67 -10.78 3.53 4.78
CA GLU A 67 -11.31 2.44 3.97
C GLU A 67 -11.21 2.73 2.47
N VAL A 68 -10.41 3.54 1.99
CA VAL A 68 -10.17 3.91 0.59
C VAL A 68 -10.11 5.43 0.39
N ASN A 69 -8.97 6.01 0.57
CA ASN A 69 -8.66 7.24 -0.15
C ASN A 69 -7.15 7.35 -0.40
N VAL A 70 -6.80 7.94 -1.50
CA VAL A 70 -5.43 8.19 -1.91
C VAL A 70 -4.77 9.11 -0.88
N ILE A 71 -3.72 8.62 -0.23
CA ILE A 71 -2.95 9.39 0.72
C ILE A 71 -1.57 9.58 0.12
N GLU A 72 -1.18 10.83 -0.05
CA GLU A 72 0.15 11.26 -0.50
C GLU A 72 1.16 11.09 0.63
N GLU A 73 1.46 9.88 1.08
CA GLU A 73 2.43 9.64 2.18
C GLU A 73 2.80 8.16 2.26
N ASN A 74 3.66 7.78 3.18
CA ASN A 74 3.95 6.36 3.40
C ASN A 74 2.66 5.58 3.60
N ASN A 75 2.34 4.70 2.70
CA ASN A 75 1.12 3.92 2.75
C ASN A 75 1.38 2.41 2.71
N THR A 76 0.46 1.68 3.26
CA THR A 76 0.40 0.23 3.21
C THR A 76 -1.04 -0.21 3.43
N ALA A 77 -1.39 -1.41 3.00
CA ALA A 77 -2.72 -1.96 3.21
C ALA A 77 -2.66 -3.35 3.85
N VAL A 78 -3.72 -3.72 4.53
CA VAL A 78 -3.87 -5.06 5.13
C VAL A 78 -5.27 -5.60 4.87
N ALA A 79 -5.36 -6.84 4.42
CA ALA A 79 -6.64 -7.53 4.33
C ALA A 79 -7.14 -7.91 5.74
N LEU A 80 -8.43 -7.78 5.98
CA LEU A 80 -9.02 -8.25 7.24
C LEU A 80 -8.85 -9.77 7.41
N PRO A 81 -8.81 -10.28 8.65
CA PRO A 81 -8.78 -11.72 8.90
C PRO A 81 -9.87 -12.45 8.12
N GLY A 82 -9.51 -13.56 7.47
CA GLY A 82 -10.42 -14.31 6.61
C GLY A 82 -10.71 -13.68 5.24
N THR A 83 -10.16 -12.51 4.94
CA THR A 83 -10.29 -11.85 3.64
C THR A 83 -9.02 -12.06 2.82
N ARG A 84 -9.20 -12.45 1.56
CA ARG A 84 -8.16 -12.36 0.55
C ARG A 84 -8.46 -11.16 -0.33
N ALA A 85 -7.50 -10.25 -0.46
CA ALA A 85 -7.60 -9.09 -1.31
C ALA A 85 -6.80 -9.28 -2.60
N TYR A 86 -7.39 -8.88 -3.70
CA TYR A 86 -6.73 -8.62 -4.96
C TYR A 86 -6.61 -7.11 -5.13
N LEU A 87 -5.44 -6.66 -5.45
CA LEU A 87 -5.11 -5.27 -5.70
C LEU A 87 -4.59 -5.11 -7.11
N LEU A 88 -5.29 -4.34 -7.92
CA LEU A 88 -4.77 -3.80 -9.18
C LEU A 88 -4.26 -2.39 -8.88
N TRP A 89 -3.00 -2.14 -9.18
CA TRP A 89 -2.39 -0.83 -8.95
C TRP A 89 -1.78 -0.25 -10.23
N GLY A 90 -1.82 1.06 -10.35
CA GLY A 90 -1.24 1.80 -11.46
C GLY A 90 -0.47 3.01 -10.96
N LEU A 91 0.70 3.22 -11.54
CA LEU A 91 1.56 4.37 -11.28
C LEU A 91 1.70 5.21 -12.53
N ALA A 92 1.63 6.51 -12.39
CA ALA A 92 1.86 7.50 -13.43
C ALA A 92 2.82 8.58 -12.94
N GLY A 93 3.68 9.07 -13.80
CA GLY A 93 4.62 10.15 -13.50
C GLY A 93 5.38 10.57 -14.73
N ASP A 94 6.06 11.72 -14.64
CA ASP A 94 6.82 12.30 -15.74
C ASP A 94 8.03 11.47 -16.14
N THR A 95 8.57 10.70 -15.20
CA THR A 95 9.70 9.81 -15.43
C THR A 95 9.24 8.37 -15.44
N LYS A 96 9.68 7.58 -16.44
CA LYS A 96 9.42 6.13 -16.49
C LYS A 96 10.36 5.36 -15.55
N LYS A 97 10.48 5.83 -14.32
CA LYS A 97 11.34 5.22 -13.31
C LYS A 97 10.49 4.91 -12.08
N TYR A 98 10.64 3.70 -11.58
CA TYR A 98 10.05 3.31 -10.31
C TYR A 98 11.12 3.42 -9.23
N LYS A 99 10.99 4.42 -8.38
CA LYS A 99 11.83 4.62 -7.20
C LYS A 99 10.98 5.10 -6.06
N VAL A 100 11.00 4.34 -4.99
CA VAL A 100 10.22 4.60 -3.78
C VAL A 100 11.14 4.72 -2.57
N GLN A 101 10.76 5.53 -1.62
CA GLN A 101 11.45 5.63 -0.33
C GLN A 101 10.71 4.78 0.69
N PHE A 102 11.32 3.69 1.09
CA PHE A 102 10.80 2.85 2.18
C PHE A 102 10.94 3.55 3.53
N ASP A 103 10.01 3.26 4.43
CA ASP A 103 10.14 3.60 5.84
C ASP A 103 11.32 2.83 6.44
N GLU A 104 12.36 3.55 6.85
CA GLU A 104 13.61 2.97 7.34
C GLU A 104 13.42 2.04 8.55
N ARG A 105 12.38 2.27 9.34
CA ARG A 105 12.05 1.42 10.50
C ARG A 105 11.71 -0.01 10.11
N TYR A 106 11.23 -0.20 8.87
CA TYR A 106 10.76 -1.49 8.35
C TYR A 106 11.59 -1.98 7.15
N SER A 107 12.64 -1.28 6.76
CA SER A 107 13.47 -1.62 5.59
C SER A 107 14.08 -3.03 5.67
N TRP A 108 14.27 -3.54 6.88
CA TRP A 108 14.75 -4.90 7.10
C TRP A 108 13.77 -5.99 6.62
N LEU A 109 12.53 -5.64 6.33
CA LEU A 109 11.50 -6.53 5.76
C LEU A 109 11.51 -6.53 4.23
N GLU A 110 12.32 -5.68 3.61
CA GLU A 110 12.42 -5.65 2.14
C GLU A 110 12.85 -7.02 1.62
N GLY A 111 12.07 -7.56 0.69
CA GLY A 111 12.28 -8.90 0.15
C GLY A 111 11.80 -10.06 1.01
N CYS A 112 11.22 -9.81 2.17
CA CYS A 112 10.54 -10.85 2.95
C CYS A 112 9.19 -11.22 2.29
N LEU A 113 8.87 -12.51 2.32
CA LEU A 113 7.53 -13.00 1.99
C LEU A 113 6.69 -13.05 3.27
N TYR A 114 5.57 -12.38 3.28
CA TYR A 114 4.61 -12.36 4.39
C TYR A 114 3.17 -12.40 3.92
#